data_985481522170360b840a94db240e3c2b
#
_entry.id   985481522170360b840a94db240e3c2b
#
_cell.length_a   1.000
_cell.length_b   1.000
_cell.length_c   1.000
_cell.angle_alpha   90.00
_cell.angle_beta   90.00
_cell.angle_gamma   90.00
#
_symmetry.space_group_name_H-M   'P 1'
#
loop_
_entity.id
_entity.type
_entity.pdbx_description
1 polymer ?
#
loop_
_entity_poly.entity_id
_entity_poly.type
_entity_poly.pdbx_seq_one_letter_code
_entity_poly.pdbx_strand_id
1 'polypeptide(L)'
;MCPMCAQADQVASVPGTVAEGTTYRIGRVRLPGERDIADLPTAASLGASKHLMSRTQLAVWLSFPSRHYTPWVRNQGYILLIVAALIHLVVALVIAMGKDTGWGEVLLAPFCLTGVFWLMGVLQVTGSYGARKRDLAEAPAREQAFGVWERLHYCRRDNVAFEPGVGVSFHPSETREYIFGFRRSRA
;
A
#
# COMPACT_ATOMS: atom_id res chain seq x y z
N MET A 1 12.96 31.75 2.25
CA MET A 1 12.36 32.53 3.35
C MET A 1 10.90 32.17 3.51
N CYS A 2 10.41 32.05 4.73
CA CYS A 2 8.98 31.86 5.01
C CYS A 2 8.20 33.14 4.66
N PRO A 3 7.07 33.05 3.94
CA PRO A 3 6.28 34.21 3.58
C PRO A 3 5.58 34.89 4.78
N MET A 4 5.42 34.18 5.91
CA MET A 4 4.77 34.70 7.10
C MET A 4 5.73 35.37 8.06
N CYS A 5 6.84 34.73 8.45
CA CYS A 5 7.79 35.26 9.42
C CYS A 5 9.05 35.87 8.83
N ALA A 6 9.22 35.82 7.51
CA ALA A 6 10.41 36.29 6.76
C ALA A 6 11.76 35.67 7.21
N GLN A 7 11.74 34.58 8.00
CA GLN A 7 12.92 33.87 8.48
C GLN A 7 13.20 32.62 7.63
N ALA A 8 14.48 32.26 7.53
CA ALA A 8 14.92 31.09 6.75
C ALA A 8 15.37 29.91 7.64
N ASP A 9 15.75 30.18 8.88
CA ASP A 9 16.36 29.22 9.82
C ASP A 9 15.40 28.08 10.24
N GLN A 10 14.10 28.33 10.20
CA GLN A 10 13.04 27.35 10.56
C GLN A 10 12.33 26.72 9.35
N VAL A 11 12.88 26.95 8.15
CA VAL A 11 12.30 26.43 6.90
C VAL A 11 13.00 25.15 6.50
N ALA A 12 12.23 24.09 6.32
CA ALA A 12 12.69 22.80 5.83
C ALA A 12 11.91 22.41 4.55
N SER A 13 12.50 21.57 3.70
CA SER A 13 11.74 20.98 2.58
C SER A 13 10.67 20.03 3.10
N VAL A 14 9.51 19.98 2.45
CA VAL A 14 8.45 19.05 2.81
C VAL A 14 8.91 17.59 2.73
N PRO A 15 9.60 17.13 1.66
CA PRO A 15 10.17 15.78 1.63
C PRO A 15 11.12 15.49 2.81
N GLY A 16 11.97 16.43 3.19
CA GLY A 16 12.88 16.30 4.34
C GLY A 16 12.13 16.15 5.65
N THR A 17 11.12 17.00 5.90
CA THR A 17 10.27 16.94 7.10
C THR A 17 9.51 15.60 7.19
N VAL A 18 9.04 15.07 6.07
CA VAL A 18 8.39 13.74 6.03
C VAL A 18 9.38 12.62 6.35
N ALA A 19 10.61 12.71 5.83
CA ALA A 19 11.66 11.74 6.13
C ALA A 19 12.05 11.75 7.61
N GLU A 20 12.26 12.92 8.21
CA GLU A 20 12.54 13.09 9.64
C GLU A 20 11.40 12.56 10.53
N GLY A 21 10.15 12.82 10.14
CA GLY A 21 8.96 12.38 10.88
C GLY A 21 8.59 10.92 10.66
N THR A 22 9.34 10.17 9.82
CA THR A 22 9.08 8.76 9.52
C THR A 22 10.18 7.89 10.12
N THR A 23 9.84 7.08 11.11
CA THR A 23 10.79 6.16 11.76
C THR A 23 10.46 4.73 11.35
N TYR A 24 11.46 4.02 10.82
CA TYR A 24 11.37 2.59 10.52
C TYR A 24 12.01 1.81 11.66
N ARG A 25 11.23 0.99 12.35
CA ARG A 25 11.74 0.01 13.33
C ARG A 25 11.58 -1.39 12.77
N ILE A 26 12.69 -2.10 12.63
CA ILE A 26 12.70 -3.53 12.36
C ILE A 26 12.55 -4.19 13.74
N GLY A 27 11.33 -4.56 14.12
CA GLY A 27 11.06 -5.26 15.37
C GLY A 27 11.00 -6.75 15.12
N ARG A 28 11.76 -7.56 15.89
CA ARG A 28 11.42 -8.97 16.05
C ARG A 28 10.13 -9.04 16.85
N VAL A 29 9.10 -9.65 16.29
CA VAL A 29 7.88 -9.98 17.03
C VAL A 29 8.22 -11.21 17.88
N ARG A 30 8.36 -11.03 19.19
CA ARG A 30 8.35 -12.16 20.12
C ARG A 30 6.93 -12.72 20.13
N LEU A 31 6.81 -13.99 19.77
CA LEU A 31 5.56 -14.71 19.96
C LEU A 31 5.35 -14.97 21.46
N PRO A 32 4.11 -14.79 21.99
CA PRO A 32 3.82 -15.11 23.38
C PRO A 32 4.09 -16.60 23.63
N GLY A 33 5.03 -16.91 24.52
CA GLY A 33 5.40 -18.30 24.87
C GLY A 33 6.79 -18.74 24.41
N GLU A 34 7.55 -17.90 23.72
CA GLU A 34 8.93 -18.22 23.37
C GLU A 34 9.83 -18.09 24.59
N ARG A 35 10.13 -19.24 25.23
CA ARG A 35 11.18 -19.34 26.22
C ARG A 35 12.52 -19.14 25.54
N ASP A 36 13.43 -18.42 26.19
CA ASP A 36 14.81 -18.23 25.73
C ASP A 36 15.47 -19.59 25.50
N ILE A 37 15.34 -20.15 24.31
CA ILE A 37 16.22 -21.18 23.81
C ILE A 37 17.30 -20.44 23.04
N ALA A 38 18.29 -19.96 23.81
CA ALA A 38 19.55 -19.56 23.24
C ALA A 38 20.08 -20.75 22.42
N ASP A 39 20.59 -20.48 21.22
CA ASP A 39 21.47 -21.34 20.44
C ASP A 39 20.89 -22.41 19.49
N LEU A 40 19.72 -22.20 18.87
CA LEU A 40 19.46 -22.94 17.62
C LEU A 40 19.16 -21.99 16.46
N PRO A 41 19.98 -22.01 15.37
CA PRO A 41 19.64 -21.39 14.11
C PRO A 41 18.66 -22.32 13.38
N THR A 42 17.44 -22.39 13.83
CA THR A 42 16.39 -23.12 13.12
C THR A 42 15.65 -22.20 12.14
N ALA A 43 15.28 -22.74 10.99
CA ALA A 43 14.54 -22.10 9.94
C ALA A 43 13.21 -21.43 10.38
N ALA A 44 12.76 -21.70 11.59
CA ALA A 44 11.64 -21.03 12.27
C ALA A 44 11.94 -19.57 12.69
N SER A 45 13.20 -19.13 12.72
CA SER A 45 13.59 -17.73 12.97
C SER A 45 13.37 -16.80 11.76
N LEU A 46 12.87 -17.31 10.65
CA LEU A 46 12.29 -16.52 9.55
C LEU A 46 10.93 -15.92 9.95
N GLY A 47 10.77 -15.65 11.25
CA GLY A 47 9.65 -14.91 11.80
C GLY A 47 9.48 -13.60 11.04
N ALA A 48 8.29 -13.41 10.48
CA ALA A 48 7.88 -12.24 9.75
C ALA A 48 8.38 -10.98 10.45
N SER A 49 9.44 -10.37 9.95
CA SER A 49 9.93 -9.08 10.41
C SER A 49 8.82 -8.07 10.13
N LYS A 50 8.03 -7.77 11.16
CA LYS A 50 6.99 -6.75 11.06
C LYS A 50 7.69 -5.41 10.99
N HIS A 51 7.79 -4.84 9.80
CA HIS A 51 8.25 -3.48 9.62
C HIS A 51 7.23 -2.53 10.27
N LEU A 52 7.51 -2.13 11.51
CA LEU A 52 6.72 -1.13 12.21
C LEU A 52 7.17 0.24 11.71
N MET A 53 6.35 0.84 10.86
CA MET A 53 6.53 2.20 10.38
C MET A 53 5.73 3.13 11.29
N SER A 54 6.44 3.96 12.07
CA SER A 54 5.85 5.03 12.86
C SER A 54 6.00 6.36 12.13
N ARG A 55 4.91 7.10 12.00
CA ARG A 55 4.90 8.44 11.41
C ARG A 55 4.32 9.44 12.40
N THR A 56 4.93 10.62 12.48
CA THR A 56 4.33 11.75 13.18
C THR A 56 3.09 12.25 12.41
N GLN A 57 2.15 12.88 13.11
CA GLN A 57 0.95 13.45 12.48
C GLN A 57 1.30 14.43 11.36
N LEU A 58 2.33 15.25 11.57
CA LEU A 58 2.83 16.19 10.58
C LEU A 58 3.36 15.45 9.33
N ALA A 59 4.15 14.39 9.50
CA ALA A 59 4.64 13.59 8.39
C ALA A 59 3.51 12.92 7.59
N VAL A 60 2.40 12.55 8.25
CA VAL A 60 1.21 12.02 7.58
C VAL A 60 0.54 13.09 6.71
N TRP A 61 0.35 14.30 7.24
CA TRP A 61 -0.28 15.41 6.50
C TRP A 61 0.55 15.86 5.30
N LEU A 62 1.87 15.96 5.47
CA LEU A 62 2.79 16.38 4.43
C LEU A 62 3.15 15.26 3.44
N SER A 63 2.81 13.99 3.73
CA SER A 63 3.19 12.88 2.87
C SER A 63 2.47 12.91 1.52
N PHE A 64 3.22 12.60 0.45
CA PHE A 64 2.61 12.40 -0.86
C PHE A 64 1.71 11.15 -0.85
N PRO A 65 0.49 11.21 -1.41
CA PRO A 65 -0.44 10.09 -1.39
C PRO A 65 0.11 8.85 -2.09
N SER A 66 0.03 7.70 -1.42
CA SER A 66 0.45 6.43 -1.98
C SER A 66 -0.40 6.04 -3.21
N ARG A 67 0.15 5.16 -4.07
CA ARG A 67 -0.59 4.59 -5.19
C ARG A 67 -1.69 3.66 -4.68
N HIS A 68 -2.81 3.61 -5.39
CA HIS A 68 -3.91 2.68 -5.08
C HIS A 68 -3.59 1.24 -5.48
N TYR A 69 -2.78 1.08 -6.54
CA TYR A 69 -2.42 -0.24 -7.04
C TYR A 69 -1.21 -0.82 -6.32
N THR A 70 -1.39 -1.98 -5.71
CA THR A 70 -0.31 -2.79 -5.14
C THR A 70 -0.19 -4.09 -5.94
N PRO A 71 0.94 -4.33 -6.63
CA PRO A 71 1.13 -5.56 -7.44
C PRO A 71 1.03 -6.83 -6.61
N TRP A 72 1.29 -6.74 -5.31
CA TRP A 72 1.18 -7.85 -4.37
C TRP A 72 -0.25 -8.43 -4.28
N VAL A 73 -1.28 -7.58 -4.24
CA VAL A 73 -2.69 -8.02 -4.18
C VAL A 73 -3.07 -8.83 -5.42
N ARG A 74 -2.60 -8.42 -6.59
CA ARG A 74 -2.81 -9.18 -7.83
C ARG A 74 -2.14 -10.55 -7.79
N ASN A 75 -0.89 -10.60 -7.32
CA ASN A 75 -0.14 -11.85 -7.24
C ASN A 75 -0.79 -12.83 -6.26
N GLN A 76 -1.33 -12.34 -5.13
CA GLN A 76 -2.13 -13.17 -4.22
C GLN A 76 -3.38 -13.73 -4.90
N GLY A 77 -4.09 -12.94 -5.70
CA GLY A 77 -5.24 -13.39 -6.45
C GLY A 77 -4.89 -14.55 -7.40
N TYR A 78 -3.78 -14.45 -8.12
CA TYR A 78 -3.31 -15.54 -8.99
C TYR A 78 -2.90 -16.79 -8.20
N ILE A 79 -2.22 -16.64 -7.06
CA ILE A 79 -1.86 -17.76 -6.20
C ILE A 79 -3.13 -18.50 -5.72
N LEU A 80 -4.16 -17.76 -5.28
CA LEU A 80 -5.43 -18.35 -4.86
C LEU A 80 -6.09 -19.13 -6.00
N LEU A 81 -6.10 -18.60 -7.22
CA LEU A 81 -6.66 -19.28 -8.38
C LEU A 81 -5.88 -20.55 -8.74
N ILE A 82 -4.56 -20.51 -8.69
CA ILE A 82 -3.71 -21.68 -8.95
C ILE A 82 -3.95 -22.77 -7.89
N VAL A 83 -3.96 -22.40 -6.61
CA VAL A 83 -4.23 -23.33 -5.50
C VAL A 83 -5.62 -23.94 -5.63
N ALA A 84 -6.66 -23.12 -5.92
CA ALA A 84 -8.00 -23.59 -6.15
C ALA A 84 -8.08 -24.57 -7.32
N ALA A 85 -7.38 -24.30 -8.44
CA ALA A 85 -7.32 -25.19 -9.60
C ALA A 85 -6.64 -26.53 -9.28
N LEU A 86 -5.54 -26.50 -8.51
CA LEU A 86 -4.83 -27.72 -8.09
C LEU A 86 -5.69 -28.57 -7.17
N ILE A 87 -6.34 -27.97 -6.17
CA ILE A 87 -7.27 -28.69 -5.27
C ILE A 87 -8.42 -29.26 -6.09
N HIS A 88 -9.01 -28.48 -6.98
CA HIS A 88 -10.09 -28.94 -7.87
C HIS A 88 -9.69 -30.16 -8.68
N LEU A 89 -8.48 -30.11 -9.30
CA LEU A 89 -7.94 -31.22 -10.08
C LEU A 89 -7.74 -32.49 -9.24
N VAL A 90 -7.15 -32.37 -8.05
CA VAL A 90 -6.91 -33.50 -7.15
C VAL A 90 -8.23 -34.14 -6.71
N VAL A 91 -9.20 -33.33 -6.29
CA VAL A 91 -10.52 -33.83 -5.86
C VAL A 91 -11.26 -34.50 -7.04
N ALA A 92 -11.23 -33.90 -8.22
CA ALA A 92 -11.83 -34.46 -9.42
C ALA A 92 -11.21 -35.84 -9.78
N LEU A 93 -9.87 -35.96 -9.70
CA LEU A 93 -9.17 -37.22 -9.92
C LEU A 93 -9.56 -38.29 -8.90
N VAL A 94 -9.65 -37.95 -7.62
CA VAL A 94 -10.07 -38.88 -6.55
C VAL A 94 -11.47 -39.37 -6.80
N ILE A 95 -12.42 -38.50 -7.15
CA ILE A 95 -13.79 -38.86 -7.48
C ILE A 95 -13.85 -39.73 -8.73
N ALA A 96 -13.11 -39.38 -9.79
CA ALA A 96 -13.07 -40.14 -11.06
C ALA A 96 -12.51 -41.56 -10.91
N MET A 97 -11.65 -41.81 -9.90
CA MET A 97 -11.18 -43.17 -9.59
C MET A 97 -12.21 -44.02 -8.85
N GLY A 98 -13.29 -43.44 -8.37
CA GLY A 98 -14.47 -44.18 -7.80
C GLY A 98 -15.24 -44.84 -8.94
N LYS A 99 -15.63 -46.14 -8.74
CA LYS A 99 -16.16 -46.97 -9.81
C LYS A 99 -17.55 -46.62 -10.34
N ASP A 100 -18.34 -45.78 -9.66
CA ASP A 100 -19.75 -45.54 -9.99
C ASP A 100 -20.14 -44.04 -9.97
N THR A 101 -19.20 -43.15 -10.22
CA THR A 101 -19.45 -41.69 -10.18
C THR A 101 -19.86 -41.14 -11.55
N GLY A 102 -20.96 -40.39 -11.58
CA GLY A 102 -21.41 -39.68 -12.78
C GLY A 102 -20.54 -38.47 -13.08
N TRP A 103 -20.35 -38.10 -14.35
CA TRP A 103 -19.57 -36.93 -14.78
C TRP A 103 -19.98 -35.62 -14.09
N GLY A 104 -21.26 -35.49 -13.72
CA GLY A 104 -21.75 -34.30 -12.99
C GLY A 104 -21.14 -34.19 -11.58
N GLU A 105 -20.98 -35.29 -10.87
CA GLU A 105 -20.39 -35.32 -9.53
C GLU A 105 -18.90 -35.00 -9.59
N VAL A 106 -18.21 -35.53 -10.60
CA VAL A 106 -16.76 -35.28 -10.82
C VAL A 106 -16.48 -33.81 -11.05
N LEU A 107 -17.35 -33.05 -11.67
CA LEU A 107 -17.17 -31.63 -11.96
C LEU A 107 -17.74 -30.71 -10.88
N LEU A 108 -18.91 -31.01 -10.34
CA LEU A 108 -19.63 -30.09 -9.42
C LEU A 108 -19.17 -30.18 -7.97
N ALA A 109 -18.89 -31.38 -7.46
CA ALA A 109 -18.49 -31.55 -6.07
C ALA A 109 -17.19 -30.80 -5.70
N PRO A 110 -16.10 -30.86 -6.53
CA PRO A 110 -14.92 -30.06 -6.28
C PRO A 110 -15.22 -28.57 -6.31
N PHE A 111 -16.13 -28.12 -7.20
CA PHE A 111 -16.47 -26.71 -7.32
C PHE A 111 -17.19 -26.18 -6.08
N CYS A 112 -18.04 -26.95 -5.44
CA CYS A 112 -18.67 -26.59 -4.17
C CYS A 112 -17.63 -26.39 -3.05
N LEU A 113 -16.59 -27.22 -3.02
CA LEU A 113 -15.53 -27.13 -2.00
C LEU A 113 -14.56 -25.98 -2.24
N THR A 114 -14.22 -25.69 -3.51
CA THR A 114 -13.22 -24.68 -3.87
C THR A 114 -13.83 -23.35 -4.33
N GLY A 115 -15.15 -23.25 -4.46
CA GLY A 115 -15.85 -22.10 -5.01
C GLY A 115 -15.54 -20.77 -4.32
N VAL A 116 -15.35 -20.78 -2.98
CA VAL A 116 -14.97 -19.60 -2.22
C VAL A 116 -13.58 -19.09 -2.65
N PHE A 117 -12.62 -19.99 -2.85
CA PHE A 117 -11.26 -19.62 -3.30
C PHE A 117 -11.27 -19.07 -4.72
N TRP A 118 -12.08 -19.68 -5.61
CA TRP A 118 -12.29 -19.17 -6.96
C TRP A 118 -12.86 -17.76 -6.95
N LEU A 119 -13.95 -17.54 -6.18
CA LEU A 119 -14.58 -16.24 -6.05
C LEU A 119 -13.62 -15.19 -5.52
N MET A 120 -12.92 -15.48 -4.43
CA MET A 120 -11.93 -14.56 -3.83
C MET A 120 -10.80 -14.25 -4.80
N GLY A 121 -10.24 -15.25 -5.49
CA GLY A 121 -9.19 -15.09 -6.48
C GLY A 121 -9.62 -14.18 -7.63
N VAL A 122 -10.81 -14.42 -8.19
CA VAL A 122 -11.38 -13.60 -9.28
C VAL A 122 -11.62 -12.16 -8.81
N LEU A 123 -12.20 -11.95 -7.63
CA LEU A 123 -12.45 -10.61 -7.09
C LEU A 123 -11.15 -9.83 -6.87
N GLN A 124 -10.10 -10.49 -6.36
CA GLN A 124 -8.79 -9.84 -6.17
C GLN A 124 -8.13 -9.46 -7.50
N VAL A 125 -8.17 -10.37 -8.48
CA VAL A 125 -7.60 -10.11 -9.80
C VAL A 125 -8.36 -8.99 -10.50
N THR A 126 -9.69 -9.07 -10.59
CA THR A 126 -10.51 -8.05 -11.26
C THR A 126 -10.43 -6.69 -10.57
N GLY A 127 -10.48 -6.67 -9.23
CA GLY A 127 -10.30 -5.44 -8.44
C GLY A 127 -8.93 -4.78 -8.70
N SER A 128 -7.87 -5.59 -8.82
CA SER A 128 -6.52 -5.09 -9.12
C SER A 128 -6.39 -4.48 -10.52
N TYR A 129 -7.10 -5.01 -11.51
CA TYR A 129 -7.14 -4.41 -12.86
C TYR A 129 -7.84 -3.05 -12.86
N GLY A 130 -8.96 -2.92 -12.13
CA GLY A 130 -9.64 -1.65 -11.96
C GLY A 130 -8.76 -0.59 -11.28
N ALA A 131 -8.08 -0.96 -10.20
CA ALA A 131 -7.13 -0.08 -9.52
C ALA A 131 -5.98 0.36 -10.43
N ARG A 132 -5.39 -0.58 -11.18
CA ARG A 132 -4.32 -0.26 -12.15
C ARG A 132 -4.78 0.70 -13.25
N LYS A 133 -5.99 0.49 -13.78
CA LYS A 133 -6.53 1.39 -14.82
C LYS A 133 -6.72 2.81 -14.28
N ARG A 134 -7.20 2.96 -13.04
CA ARG A 134 -7.31 4.27 -12.37
C ARG A 134 -5.95 4.91 -12.16
N ASP A 135 -4.98 4.16 -11.61
CA ASP A 135 -3.61 4.66 -11.40
C ASP A 135 -2.95 5.13 -12.70
N LEU A 136 -3.15 4.41 -13.81
CA LEU A 136 -2.64 4.81 -15.12
C LEU A 136 -3.33 6.08 -15.66
N ALA A 137 -4.63 6.20 -15.47
CA ALA A 137 -5.38 7.40 -15.86
C ALA A 137 -4.97 8.63 -15.04
N GLU A 138 -4.63 8.44 -13.76
CA GLU A 138 -4.21 9.51 -12.86
C GLU A 138 -2.69 9.79 -12.91
N ALA A 139 -1.90 8.92 -13.56
CA ALA A 139 -0.44 9.02 -13.59
C ALA A 139 0.08 10.41 -13.99
N PRO A 140 -0.39 11.05 -15.09
CA PRO A 140 0.11 12.36 -15.49
C PRO A 140 -0.23 13.46 -14.46
N ALA A 141 -1.41 13.38 -13.84
CA ALA A 141 -1.80 14.33 -12.80
C ALA A 141 -0.96 14.14 -11.51
N ARG A 142 -0.63 12.90 -11.18
CA ARG A 142 0.22 12.58 -10.04
C ARG A 142 1.66 13.04 -10.24
N GLU A 143 2.20 12.90 -11.44
CA GLU A 143 3.55 13.34 -11.76
C GLU A 143 3.66 14.87 -11.63
N GLN A 144 2.68 15.61 -12.14
CA GLN A 144 2.60 17.06 -11.94
C GLN A 144 2.48 17.43 -10.45
N ALA A 145 1.57 16.76 -9.73
CA ALA A 145 1.40 16.97 -8.30
C ALA A 145 2.67 16.63 -7.49
N PHE A 146 3.42 15.60 -7.91
CA PHE A 146 4.69 15.24 -7.29
C PHE A 146 5.73 16.34 -7.50
N GLY A 147 5.86 16.89 -8.70
CA GLY A 147 6.75 18.01 -8.97
C GLY A 147 6.41 19.28 -8.15
N VAL A 148 5.12 19.53 -7.86
CA VAL A 148 4.73 20.60 -6.93
C VAL A 148 5.13 20.24 -5.51
N TRP A 149 4.84 19.00 -5.06
CA TRP A 149 5.16 18.52 -3.72
C TRP A 149 6.65 18.60 -3.39
N GLU A 150 7.54 18.26 -4.32
CA GLU A 150 9.00 18.36 -4.13
C GLU A 150 9.47 19.79 -3.89
N ARG A 151 8.78 20.79 -4.43
CA ARG A 151 9.12 22.21 -4.26
C ARG A 151 8.54 22.82 -2.99
N LEU A 152 7.62 22.13 -2.30
CA LEU A 152 7.02 22.64 -1.09
C LEU A 152 8.03 22.74 0.05
N HIS A 153 7.89 23.79 0.82
CA HIS A 153 8.64 24.04 2.04
C HIS A 153 7.68 24.14 3.23
N TYR A 154 8.19 23.81 4.39
CA TYR A 154 7.46 23.87 5.63
C TYR A 154 8.18 24.78 6.62
N CYS A 155 7.46 25.74 7.20
CA CYS A 155 7.95 26.61 8.26
C CYS A 155 7.51 26.02 9.61
N ARG A 156 8.48 25.63 10.44
CA ARG A 156 8.21 25.03 11.77
C ARG A 156 7.65 26.07 12.75
N ARG A 157 8.02 27.33 12.62
CA ARG A 157 7.60 28.41 13.50
C ARG A 157 6.12 28.73 13.34
N ASP A 158 5.68 28.92 12.12
CA ASP A 158 4.32 29.36 11.82
C ASP A 158 3.38 28.16 11.53
N ASN A 159 3.91 26.93 11.51
CA ASN A 159 3.19 25.70 11.18
C ASN A 159 2.46 25.79 9.83
N VAL A 160 3.11 26.34 8.81
CA VAL A 160 2.56 26.49 7.45
C VAL A 160 3.44 25.84 6.41
N ALA A 161 2.81 25.24 5.40
CA ALA A 161 3.44 24.81 4.16
C ALA A 161 3.28 25.89 3.09
N PHE A 162 4.27 26.04 2.20
CA PHE A 162 4.25 27.05 1.15
C PHE A 162 5.10 26.64 -0.05
N GLU A 163 4.80 27.17 -1.22
CA GLU A 163 5.62 27.04 -2.42
C GLU A 163 6.47 28.32 -2.60
N PRO A 164 7.81 28.22 -2.63
CA PRO A 164 8.68 29.39 -2.83
C PRO A 164 8.35 30.08 -4.17
N GLY A 165 8.23 31.41 -4.14
CA GLY A 165 7.96 32.21 -5.35
C GLY A 165 6.49 32.36 -5.72
N VAL A 166 5.57 31.60 -5.12
CA VAL A 166 4.12 31.70 -5.40
C VAL A 166 3.40 32.58 -4.35
N GLY A 167 4.01 32.75 -3.16
CA GLY A 167 3.43 33.60 -2.09
C GLY A 167 2.21 33.01 -1.39
N VAL A 168 1.82 31.77 -1.70
CA VAL A 168 0.68 31.09 -1.09
C VAL A 168 1.20 30.23 0.07
N SER A 169 0.60 30.39 1.24
CA SER A 169 0.83 29.56 2.43
C SER A 169 -0.48 28.91 2.89
N PHE A 170 -0.40 27.69 3.38
CA PHE A 170 -1.54 26.90 3.81
C PHE A 170 -1.17 25.99 4.99
N HIS A 171 -2.18 25.51 5.71
CA HIS A 171 -1.95 24.57 6.80
C HIS A 171 -1.48 23.20 6.28
N PRO A 172 -0.57 22.48 6.97
CA PRO A 172 -0.06 21.18 6.53
C PRO A 172 -1.13 20.13 6.18
N SER A 173 -2.29 20.14 6.86
CA SER A 173 -3.41 19.25 6.56
C SER A 173 -4.01 19.47 5.16
N GLU A 174 -3.85 20.66 4.58
CA GLU A 174 -4.38 21.04 3.27
C GLU A 174 -3.40 20.69 2.12
N THR A 175 -2.21 20.16 2.44
CA THR A 175 -1.18 19.84 1.45
C THR A 175 -1.73 18.99 0.31
N ARG A 176 -2.53 17.97 0.62
CA ARG A 176 -3.13 17.11 -0.41
C ARG A 176 -4.07 17.87 -1.33
N GLU A 177 -4.89 18.74 -0.79
CA GLU A 177 -5.82 19.55 -1.57
C GLU A 177 -5.07 20.55 -2.45
N TYR A 178 -4.04 21.19 -1.91
CA TYR A 178 -3.18 22.12 -2.64
C TYR A 178 -2.50 21.46 -3.83
N ILE A 179 -1.80 20.34 -3.65
CA ILE A 179 -1.02 19.68 -4.73
C ILE A 179 -1.91 19.13 -5.85
N PHE A 180 -3.14 18.67 -5.55
CA PHE A 180 -4.10 18.21 -6.56
C PHE A 180 -5.07 19.30 -7.03
N GLY A 181 -5.31 20.34 -6.24
CA GLY A 181 -6.16 21.48 -6.57
C GLY A 181 -5.51 22.47 -7.54
N PHE A 182 -4.19 22.48 -7.62
CA PHE A 182 -3.41 23.34 -8.53
C PHE A 182 -3.83 23.22 -10.01
N ARG A 183 -4.47 22.12 -10.36
CA ARG A 183 -5.04 21.90 -11.70
C ARG A 183 -6.30 22.73 -11.98
N ARG A 184 -7.08 23.09 -10.94
CA ARG A 184 -8.36 23.81 -11.13
C ARG A 184 -8.18 25.29 -11.40
N SER A 185 -7.08 25.89 -10.99
CA SER A 185 -6.81 27.32 -11.16
C SER A 185 -6.07 27.68 -12.47
N ARG A 186 -5.61 26.68 -13.23
CA ARG A 186 -4.91 26.87 -14.51
C ARG A 186 -5.73 26.41 -15.74
N ALA A 187 -6.91 25.86 -15.57
CA ALA A 187 -7.86 25.51 -16.62
C ALA A 187 -8.96 26.55 -16.72
#